data_c5313c8b226ee94c825d00e1b989f020
#
_entry.id   c5313c8b226ee94c825d00e1b989f020
#
_cell.length_a   1.000
_cell.length_b   1.000
_cell.length_c   1.000
_cell.angle_alpha   90.00
_cell.angle_beta   90.00
_cell.angle_gamma   90.00
#
_symmetry.space_group_name_H-M   'P 1'
#
loop_
_entity.id
_entity.type
_entity.pdbx_description
1 polymer ?
#
loop_
_entity_poly.entity_id
_entity_poly.type
_entity_poly.pdbx_seq_one_letter_code
_entity_poly.pdbx_strand_id
1 'polypeptide(L)'
;MPVRSLYVRPGQSAYLSQWFPTSALNGYPNAMLNPYSQQWTASLEQELTTTWTLSLDYVGAHTLRIIRPLDVDGPSPFIRTAQNQTRTAQAANCTRPYWIYFYSNNGGTCDPSKNAGPVPAYGVIQTDVNDGYLHYNALDLNITHRFTSGFQMLASYTWSHTLDNVDPDTTSQNPNDTNFTQRQEYGPAIYDQRHRFVLSGVYIVPVVKVYFGGVGTFGSGLPYNIVTGTTNSGNTGGTTDRPVINGAVIGRDTGRGNGQYSVDPFVSRAFPLYRDRVALDLRVEAFNVLNHANFVGYSGTYGNGQTPGVGFGAPLVGVTSQLPARSMQFSAKVSF
;
A
#
# COMPACT_ATOMS: atom_id res chain seq x y z
N MET A 1 -4.01 -29.59 16.11
CA MET A 1 -4.99 -30.32 16.95
C MET A 1 -6.06 -30.86 16.02
N PRO A 2 -6.42 -32.13 16.11
CA PRO A 2 -7.53 -32.63 15.30
C PRO A 2 -8.81 -31.95 15.78
N VAL A 3 -9.60 -31.45 14.85
CA VAL A 3 -10.90 -30.72 15.04
C VAL A 3 -11.98 -31.56 15.75
N ARG A 4 -11.62 -32.70 16.32
CA ARG A 4 -12.53 -33.64 17.01
C ARG A 4 -13.19 -33.08 18.28
N SER A 5 -12.71 -32.00 18.87
CA SER A 5 -13.26 -31.44 20.12
C SER A 5 -14.43 -30.48 19.94
N LEU A 6 -14.77 -30.13 18.69
CA LEU A 6 -15.89 -29.25 18.36
C LEU A 6 -17.12 -30.00 17.84
N TYR A 7 -17.27 -31.28 18.20
CA TYR A 7 -18.41 -32.08 17.81
C TYR A 7 -19.66 -31.64 18.55
N VAL A 8 -20.47 -30.79 17.92
CA VAL A 8 -21.82 -30.51 18.38
C VAL A 8 -22.70 -31.70 17.99
N ARG A 9 -23.33 -32.33 18.96
CA ARG A 9 -24.23 -33.48 18.69
C ARG A 9 -25.37 -33.06 17.75
N PRO A 10 -25.83 -33.96 16.86
CA PRO A 10 -27.02 -33.71 16.04
C PRO A 10 -28.19 -33.21 16.90
N GLY A 11 -28.79 -32.08 16.51
CA GLY A 11 -29.88 -31.44 17.25
C GLY A 11 -29.46 -30.29 18.20
N GLN A 12 -28.17 -30.09 18.48
CA GLN A 12 -27.71 -29.01 19.36
C GLN A 12 -27.17 -27.76 18.59
N SER A 13 -27.03 -27.85 17.29
CA SER A 13 -26.46 -26.74 16.49
C SER A 13 -27.31 -25.46 16.53
N ALA A 14 -28.64 -25.59 16.56
CA ALA A 14 -29.55 -24.46 16.72
C ALA A 14 -29.40 -23.77 18.08
N TYR A 15 -28.99 -24.52 19.11
CA TYR A 15 -28.78 -24.00 20.45
C TYR A 15 -27.48 -23.20 20.58
N LEU A 16 -26.42 -23.64 19.93
CA LEU A 16 -25.13 -22.93 19.95
C LEU A 16 -25.15 -21.68 19.09
N SER A 17 -25.83 -21.67 17.95
CA SER A 17 -25.97 -20.49 17.10
C SER A 17 -26.77 -19.34 17.75
N GLN A 18 -27.60 -19.63 18.76
CA GLN A 18 -28.26 -18.60 19.57
C GLN A 18 -27.31 -17.93 20.56
N TRP A 19 -26.27 -18.63 21.02
CA TRP A 19 -25.32 -18.14 22.02
C TRP A 19 -24.02 -17.67 21.42
N PHE A 20 -23.64 -18.20 20.27
CA PHE A 20 -22.44 -17.85 19.54
C PHE A 20 -22.83 -17.46 18.12
N PRO A 21 -22.93 -16.15 17.80
CA PRO A 21 -23.11 -15.72 16.42
C PRO A 21 -21.97 -16.29 15.57
N THR A 22 -22.28 -16.62 14.32
CA THR A 22 -21.28 -17.10 13.34
C THR A 22 -20.06 -16.20 13.36
N SER A 23 -18.96 -16.66 13.91
CA SER A 23 -17.76 -15.88 14.12
C SER A 23 -16.62 -16.40 13.24
N ALA A 24 -15.63 -15.57 13.01
CA ALA A 24 -14.37 -16.00 12.42
C ALA A 24 -13.57 -16.79 13.45
N LEU A 25 -13.01 -17.92 13.04
CA LEU A 25 -12.04 -18.67 13.81
C LEU A 25 -10.64 -18.35 13.27
N ASN A 26 -9.79 -17.81 14.12
CA ASN A 26 -8.39 -17.54 13.80
C ASN A 26 -7.51 -18.65 14.34
N GLY A 27 -6.73 -19.28 13.49
CA GLY A 27 -5.78 -20.32 13.84
C GLY A 27 -4.36 -19.91 13.45
N TYR A 28 -3.38 -20.53 14.12
CA TYR A 28 -1.98 -20.39 13.72
C TYR A 28 -1.52 -21.72 13.11
N PRO A 29 -0.72 -21.70 12.04
CA PRO A 29 -0.16 -22.92 11.48
C PRO A 29 0.84 -23.56 12.46
N ASN A 30 0.95 -24.88 12.41
CA ASN A 30 1.89 -25.61 13.26
C ASN A 30 3.39 -25.30 12.98
N ALA A 31 3.68 -24.78 11.80
CA ALA A 31 5.03 -24.37 11.39
C ALA A 31 4.93 -23.15 10.48
N MET A 32 5.48 -22.04 10.94
CA MET A 32 5.71 -20.86 10.11
C MET A 32 7.21 -20.71 9.86
N LEU A 33 7.55 -20.46 8.61
CA LEU A 33 8.92 -20.13 8.23
C LEU A 33 9.07 -18.60 8.26
N ASN A 34 10.19 -18.12 8.78
CA ASN A 34 10.45 -16.69 8.81
C ASN A 34 10.55 -16.10 7.40
N PRO A 35 10.00 -14.91 7.16
CA PRO A 35 10.30 -14.14 5.96
C PRO A 35 11.80 -13.88 5.83
N TYR A 36 12.29 -13.83 4.62
CA TYR A 36 13.68 -13.44 4.34
C TYR A 36 13.75 -12.64 3.04
N SER A 37 14.75 -11.77 2.96
CA SER A 37 15.01 -10.96 1.78
C SER A 37 16.43 -11.22 1.26
N GLN A 38 16.54 -11.39 -0.04
CA GLN A 38 17.78 -11.40 -0.80
C GLN A 38 17.93 -10.02 -1.43
N GLN A 39 19.08 -9.40 -1.28
CA GLN A 39 19.36 -8.08 -1.82
C GLN A 39 20.67 -8.10 -2.58
N TRP A 40 20.74 -7.34 -3.65
CA TRP A 40 21.94 -7.15 -4.46
C TRP A 40 22.02 -5.70 -4.92
N THR A 41 23.24 -5.22 -5.03
CA THR A 41 23.55 -3.87 -5.51
C THR A 41 24.72 -3.92 -6.46
N ALA A 42 24.69 -3.03 -7.44
CA ALA A 42 25.82 -2.76 -8.31
C ALA A 42 25.95 -1.26 -8.48
N SER A 43 27.13 -0.71 -8.18
CA SER A 43 27.35 0.72 -8.16
C SER A 43 28.50 1.10 -9.09
N LEU A 44 28.32 2.18 -9.84
CA LEU A 44 29.36 2.83 -10.65
C LEU A 44 29.42 4.28 -10.23
N GLU A 45 30.59 4.71 -9.76
CA GLU A 45 30.86 6.11 -9.41
C GLU A 45 31.96 6.66 -10.29
N GLN A 46 31.75 7.87 -10.78
CA GLN A 46 32.69 8.58 -11.62
C GLN A 46 32.87 10.03 -11.16
N GLU A 47 34.08 10.40 -10.83
CA GLU A 47 34.45 11.82 -10.70
C GLU A 47 34.52 12.46 -12.08
N LEU A 48 33.62 13.42 -12.37
CA LEU A 48 33.59 14.17 -13.60
C LEU A 48 34.59 15.31 -13.55
N THR A 49 34.71 15.94 -12.38
CA THR A 49 35.70 16.96 -12.04
C THR A 49 36.05 16.84 -10.56
N THR A 50 36.99 17.65 -10.08
CA THR A 50 37.33 17.69 -8.63
C THR A 50 36.17 18.03 -7.71
N THR A 51 35.08 18.57 -8.25
CA THR A 51 33.89 19.00 -7.47
C THR A 51 32.60 18.30 -7.87
N TRP A 52 32.54 17.63 -9.01
CA TRP A 52 31.38 16.93 -9.51
C TRP A 52 31.58 15.42 -9.51
N THR A 53 30.67 14.71 -8.89
CA THR A 53 30.61 13.25 -8.88
C THR A 53 29.26 12.79 -9.42
N LEU A 54 29.30 11.77 -10.27
CA LEU A 54 28.16 11.06 -10.80
C LEU A 54 28.17 9.64 -10.23
N SER A 55 27.06 9.17 -9.66
CA SER A 55 26.87 7.75 -9.36
C SER A 55 25.65 7.18 -10.08
N LEU A 56 25.77 5.93 -10.47
CA LEU A 56 24.72 5.11 -11.04
C LEU A 56 24.67 3.80 -10.26
N ASP A 57 23.55 3.58 -9.56
CA ASP A 57 23.39 2.47 -8.65
C ASP A 57 22.19 1.63 -9.08
N TYR A 58 22.39 0.32 -9.27
CA TYR A 58 21.30 -0.63 -9.42
C TYR A 58 21.06 -1.33 -8.10
N VAL A 59 19.81 -1.36 -7.64
CA VAL A 59 19.39 -2.03 -6.41
C VAL A 59 18.27 -3.02 -6.73
N GLY A 60 18.45 -4.26 -6.32
CA GLY A 60 17.42 -5.28 -6.42
C GLY A 60 17.14 -5.94 -5.07
N ALA A 61 15.89 -6.33 -4.85
CA ALA A 61 15.50 -7.12 -3.69
C ALA A 61 14.41 -8.13 -4.05
N HIS A 62 14.54 -9.32 -3.47
CA HIS A 62 13.52 -10.35 -3.54
C HIS A 62 13.19 -10.84 -2.14
N THR A 63 11.98 -10.54 -1.67
CA THR A 63 11.50 -10.98 -0.36
C THR A 63 10.53 -12.14 -0.56
N LEU A 64 10.72 -13.19 0.21
CA LEU A 64 9.94 -14.41 0.18
C LEU A 64 9.31 -14.69 1.55
N ARG A 65 8.26 -15.49 1.56
CA ARG A 65 7.58 -15.95 2.76
C ARG A 65 6.94 -14.80 3.55
N ILE A 66 6.45 -13.78 2.86
CA ILE A 66 5.66 -12.71 3.50
C ILE A 66 4.40 -13.37 4.06
N ILE A 67 4.13 -13.05 5.31
CA ILE A 67 3.00 -13.63 6.05
C ILE A 67 1.72 -12.89 5.63
N ARG A 68 0.66 -13.67 5.39
CA ARG A 68 -0.67 -13.14 5.16
C ARG A 68 -1.73 -14.05 5.78
N PRO A 69 -2.89 -13.50 6.16
CA PRO A 69 -4.04 -14.31 6.54
C PRO A 69 -4.66 -14.99 5.31
N LEU A 70 -5.07 -16.23 5.48
CA LEU A 70 -5.78 -17.03 4.47
C LEU A 70 -7.04 -17.65 5.09
N ASP A 71 -8.20 -17.46 4.45
CA ASP A 71 -9.40 -18.21 4.77
C ASP A 71 -9.27 -19.63 4.19
N VAL A 72 -8.92 -20.60 5.04
CA VAL A 72 -8.74 -22.01 4.63
C VAL A 72 -10.07 -22.74 4.40
N ASP A 73 -11.16 -22.15 4.83
CA ASP A 73 -12.52 -22.58 4.55
C ASP A 73 -13.18 -21.69 3.49
N GLY A 74 -12.38 -21.02 2.67
CA GLY A 74 -12.87 -20.09 1.65
C GLY A 74 -13.89 -20.71 0.72
N PRO A 75 -14.88 -19.94 0.24
CA PRO A 75 -15.85 -20.44 -0.73
C PRO A 75 -15.15 -20.76 -2.06
N SER A 76 -15.77 -21.68 -2.83
CA SER A 76 -15.26 -21.98 -4.15
C SER A 76 -15.15 -20.71 -5.03
N PRO A 77 -14.16 -20.60 -5.91
CA PRO A 77 -14.02 -19.46 -6.81
C PRO A 77 -15.32 -19.18 -7.59
N PHE A 78 -15.66 -17.91 -7.72
CA PHE A 78 -16.82 -17.46 -8.49
C PHE A 78 -16.33 -16.75 -9.74
N ILE A 79 -16.47 -17.41 -10.90
CA ILE A 79 -16.06 -16.85 -12.19
C ILE A 79 -17.03 -15.73 -12.56
N ARG A 80 -16.59 -14.50 -12.42
CA ARG A 80 -17.37 -13.30 -12.76
C ARG A 80 -17.28 -13.03 -14.25
N THR A 81 -18.40 -12.63 -14.84
CA THR A 81 -18.53 -12.21 -16.23
C THR A 81 -19.17 -10.83 -16.30
N ALA A 82 -19.16 -10.19 -17.46
CA ALA A 82 -19.84 -8.90 -17.64
C ALA A 82 -21.35 -8.95 -17.32
N GLN A 83 -21.99 -10.11 -17.49
CA GLN A 83 -23.41 -10.33 -17.25
C GLN A 83 -23.73 -10.86 -15.85
N ASN A 84 -22.79 -11.59 -15.24
CA ASN A 84 -22.95 -12.20 -13.93
C ASN A 84 -21.78 -11.83 -13.02
N GLN A 85 -21.92 -10.73 -12.30
CA GLN A 85 -20.87 -10.20 -11.44
C GLN A 85 -21.08 -10.49 -9.95
N THR A 86 -22.25 -11.01 -9.56
CA THR A 86 -22.61 -11.15 -8.15
C THR A 86 -23.07 -12.55 -7.79
N ARG A 87 -22.68 -13.03 -6.61
CA ARG A 87 -23.14 -14.22 -5.94
C ARG A 87 -23.59 -13.85 -4.53
N THR A 88 -24.68 -14.40 -4.04
CA THR A 88 -25.13 -14.14 -2.66
C THR A 88 -24.16 -14.75 -1.64
N ALA A 89 -24.10 -14.16 -0.43
CA ALA A 89 -23.30 -14.71 0.65
C ALA A 89 -23.72 -16.14 1.01
N GLN A 90 -25.03 -16.44 0.97
CA GLN A 90 -25.54 -17.81 1.23
C GLN A 90 -25.05 -18.80 0.16
N ALA A 91 -25.13 -18.43 -1.13
CA ALA A 91 -24.63 -19.28 -2.20
C ALA A 91 -23.11 -19.51 -2.11
N ALA A 92 -22.36 -18.49 -1.68
CA ALA A 92 -20.93 -18.65 -1.41
C ALA A 92 -20.66 -19.58 -0.23
N ASN A 93 -21.34 -19.37 0.88
CA ASN A 93 -21.20 -20.19 2.10
C ASN A 93 -21.51 -21.65 1.83
N CYS A 94 -22.52 -21.97 1.02
CA CYS A 94 -22.83 -23.35 0.65
C CYS A 94 -21.71 -24.07 -0.12
N THR A 95 -20.71 -23.35 -0.59
CA THR A 95 -19.53 -23.94 -1.25
C THR A 95 -18.32 -24.08 -0.33
N ARG A 96 -18.40 -23.60 0.91
CA ARG A 96 -17.32 -23.73 1.90
C ARG A 96 -17.18 -25.16 2.36
N PRO A 97 -15.97 -25.71 2.45
CA PRO A 97 -15.73 -27.09 2.87
C PRO A 97 -16.37 -27.44 4.23
N TYR A 98 -16.24 -26.54 5.22
CA TYR A 98 -16.82 -26.76 6.55
C TYR A 98 -18.36 -26.75 6.52
N TRP A 99 -18.98 -25.88 5.73
CA TRP A 99 -20.43 -25.84 5.58
C TRP A 99 -20.98 -27.11 4.91
N ILE A 100 -20.29 -27.58 3.85
CA ILE A 100 -20.62 -28.84 3.17
C ILE A 100 -20.53 -30.00 4.18
N TYR A 101 -19.43 -30.08 4.93
CA TYR A 101 -19.25 -31.10 5.96
C TYR A 101 -20.35 -31.04 7.04
N PHE A 102 -20.66 -29.81 7.52
CA PHE A 102 -21.70 -29.60 8.54
C PHE A 102 -23.06 -30.13 8.08
N TYR A 103 -23.52 -29.73 6.90
CA TYR A 103 -24.82 -30.15 6.39
C TYR A 103 -24.87 -31.66 6.11
N SER A 104 -23.81 -32.22 5.54
CA SER A 104 -23.73 -33.67 5.27
C SER A 104 -23.86 -34.51 6.55
N ASN A 105 -23.32 -34.01 7.66
CA ASN A 105 -23.35 -34.76 8.93
C ASN A 105 -24.64 -34.49 9.78
N ASN A 106 -25.43 -33.50 9.43
CA ASN A 106 -26.67 -33.15 10.11
C ASN A 106 -27.95 -33.51 9.27
N GLY A 107 -27.79 -34.37 8.25
CA GLY A 107 -28.91 -34.90 7.45
C GLY A 107 -29.56 -33.88 6.52
N GLY A 108 -28.82 -32.84 6.10
CA GLY A 108 -29.32 -31.79 5.21
C GLY A 108 -28.39 -31.45 4.07
N THR A 109 -28.87 -30.54 3.22
CA THR A 109 -28.09 -29.88 2.19
C THR A 109 -28.16 -28.38 2.40
N CYS A 110 -27.08 -27.66 2.14
CA CYS A 110 -27.09 -26.21 2.16
C CYS A 110 -27.96 -25.68 1.01
N ASP A 111 -28.98 -24.90 1.30
CA ASP A 111 -29.80 -24.25 0.27
C ASP A 111 -29.23 -22.87 -0.07
N PRO A 112 -28.68 -22.68 -1.29
CA PRO A 112 -28.09 -21.40 -1.70
C PRO A 112 -29.10 -20.26 -1.83
N SER A 113 -30.38 -20.54 -1.86
CA SER A 113 -31.45 -19.57 -2.02
C SER A 113 -32.11 -19.13 -0.71
N LYS A 114 -31.86 -19.84 0.38
CA LYS A 114 -32.52 -19.61 1.66
C LYS A 114 -31.54 -19.47 2.81
N ASN A 115 -31.69 -18.43 3.59
CA ASN A 115 -31.04 -18.27 4.89
C ASN A 115 -31.80 -19.02 6.00
N ALA A 116 -32.48 -20.11 5.67
CA ALA A 116 -33.32 -20.87 6.60
C ALA A 116 -32.65 -22.22 6.94
N GLY A 117 -32.48 -22.48 8.22
CA GLY A 117 -31.93 -23.74 8.72
C GLY A 117 -30.84 -23.54 9.77
N PRO A 118 -30.30 -24.63 10.34
CA PRO A 118 -29.18 -24.54 11.26
C PRO A 118 -27.94 -23.96 10.54
N VAL A 119 -27.36 -22.92 11.12
CA VAL A 119 -26.18 -22.24 10.58
C VAL A 119 -24.93 -22.83 11.23
N PRO A 120 -23.87 -23.17 10.50
CA PRO A 120 -22.61 -23.56 11.09
C PRO A 120 -22.05 -22.49 12.03
N ALA A 121 -21.35 -22.93 13.08
CA ALA A 121 -20.79 -22.01 14.09
C ALA A 121 -19.72 -21.07 13.54
N TYR A 122 -19.11 -21.42 12.42
CA TYR A 122 -18.02 -20.63 11.79
C TYR A 122 -18.37 -20.26 10.36
N GLY A 123 -18.20 -18.98 10.04
CA GLY A 123 -18.36 -18.45 8.68
C GLY A 123 -17.03 -18.31 7.94
N VAL A 124 -15.95 -18.05 8.68
CA VAL A 124 -14.59 -17.90 8.16
C VAL A 124 -13.64 -18.66 9.09
N ILE A 125 -12.78 -19.49 8.52
CA ILE A 125 -11.70 -20.16 9.25
C ILE A 125 -10.38 -19.65 8.69
N GLN A 126 -9.78 -18.71 9.41
CA GLN A 126 -8.60 -18.00 8.98
C GLN A 126 -7.35 -18.58 9.63
N THR A 127 -6.27 -18.71 8.86
CA THR A 127 -4.93 -19.02 9.38
C THR A 127 -3.90 -18.13 8.66
N ASP A 128 -2.77 -17.92 9.31
CA ASP A 128 -1.66 -17.24 8.67
C ASP A 128 -0.88 -18.23 7.78
N VAL A 129 -0.53 -17.79 6.59
CA VAL A 129 0.33 -18.52 5.66
C VAL A 129 1.49 -17.62 5.24
N ASN A 130 2.59 -18.22 4.81
CA ASN A 130 3.78 -17.50 4.40
C ASN A 130 4.13 -17.77 2.92
N ASP A 131 3.19 -17.48 2.05
CA ASP A 131 3.30 -17.66 0.60
C ASP A 131 3.40 -16.33 -0.18
N GLY A 132 3.52 -15.21 0.55
CA GLY A 132 3.72 -13.91 -0.05
C GLY A 132 5.16 -13.71 -0.53
N TYR A 133 5.31 -12.91 -1.59
CA TYR A 133 6.61 -12.52 -2.15
C TYR A 133 6.56 -11.13 -2.77
N LEU A 134 7.73 -10.49 -2.80
CA LEU A 134 7.92 -9.14 -3.34
C LEU A 134 9.20 -9.11 -4.17
N HIS A 135 9.14 -8.39 -5.28
CA HIS A 135 10.29 -8.03 -6.11
C HIS A 135 10.41 -6.51 -6.18
N TYR A 136 11.60 -6.02 -5.91
CA TYR A 136 11.97 -4.62 -6.06
C TYR A 136 13.17 -4.50 -6.99
N ASN A 137 13.09 -3.56 -7.92
CA ASN A 137 14.21 -3.18 -8.78
C ASN A 137 14.24 -1.67 -8.88
N ALA A 138 15.42 -1.07 -8.74
CA ALA A 138 15.61 0.35 -8.88
C ALA A 138 16.92 0.68 -9.60
N LEU A 139 16.92 1.79 -10.29
CA LEU A 139 18.07 2.45 -10.84
C LEU A 139 18.13 3.87 -10.28
N ASP A 140 19.16 4.15 -9.51
CA ASP A 140 19.41 5.45 -8.89
C ASP A 140 20.53 6.18 -9.63
N LEU A 141 20.26 7.39 -10.06
CA LEU A 141 21.22 8.30 -10.67
C LEU A 141 21.41 9.49 -9.74
N ASN A 142 22.64 9.70 -9.23
CA ASN A 142 22.95 10.79 -8.33
C ASN A 142 24.05 11.68 -8.93
N ILE A 143 23.83 12.98 -8.86
CA ILE A 143 24.80 14.00 -9.24
C ILE A 143 25.06 14.86 -8.01
N THR A 144 26.30 14.88 -7.55
CA THR A 144 26.72 15.66 -6.39
C THR A 144 27.73 16.72 -6.81
N HIS A 145 27.50 17.97 -6.41
CA HIS A 145 28.48 19.02 -6.44
C HIS A 145 28.94 19.33 -5.02
N ARG A 146 30.22 19.08 -4.73
CA ARG A 146 30.82 19.39 -3.41
C ARG A 146 30.86 20.91 -3.21
N PHE A 147 30.73 21.33 -1.96
CA PHE A 147 30.73 22.76 -1.65
C PHE A 147 32.02 23.41 -2.11
N THR A 148 31.89 24.31 -3.08
CA THR A 148 32.98 25.13 -3.60
C THR A 148 32.43 26.44 -4.13
N SER A 149 33.19 27.52 -3.99
CA SER A 149 32.78 28.87 -4.44
C SER A 149 31.39 29.30 -3.96
N GLY A 150 30.97 28.83 -2.77
CA GLY A 150 29.68 29.15 -2.19
C GLY A 150 28.51 28.34 -2.71
N PHE A 151 28.73 27.27 -3.47
CA PHE A 151 27.67 26.43 -4.04
C PHE A 151 27.86 24.96 -3.70
N GLN A 152 26.75 24.32 -3.35
CA GLN A 152 26.60 22.85 -3.16
C GLN A 152 25.28 22.39 -3.74
N MET A 153 25.26 21.21 -4.36
CA MET A 153 24.06 20.64 -4.94
C MET A 153 24.08 19.10 -4.85
N LEU A 154 22.91 18.51 -4.64
CA LEU A 154 22.65 17.10 -4.83
C LEU A 154 21.37 16.94 -5.67
N ALA A 155 21.46 16.26 -6.79
CA ALA A 155 20.33 15.83 -7.59
C ALA A 155 20.30 14.31 -7.60
N SER A 156 19.17 13.74 -7.26
CA SER A 156 18.93 12.29 -7.21
C SER A 156 17.69 11.93 -8.02
N TYR A 157 17.83 11.00 -8.93
CA TYR A 157 16.71 10.45 -9.69
C TYR A 157 16.67 8.94 -9.49
N THR A 158 15.52 8.44 -9.02
CA THR A 158 15.23 7.01 -8.87
C THR A 158 14.16 6.61 -9.86
N TRP A 159 14.45 5.62 -10.70
CA TRP A 159 13.45 4.83 -11.36
C TRP A 159 13.32 3.50 -10.61
N SER A 160 12.11 3.15 -10.16
CA SER A 160 11.91 1.92 -9.41
C SER A 160 10.63 1.19 -9.81
N HIS A 161 10.59 -0.10 -9.54
CA HIS A 161 9.43 -0.93 -9.73
C HIS A 161 9.33 -1.96 -8.62
N THR A 162 8.24 -1.88 -7.87
CA THR A 162 7.90 -2.81 -6.81
C THR A 162 6.68 -3.63 -7.24
N LEU A 163 6.83 -4.94 -7.25
CA LEU A 163 5.77 -5.89 -7.53
C LEU A 163 5.65 -6.85 -6.35
N ASP A 164 4.45 -7.12 -5.92
CA ASP A 164 4.17 -8.11 -4.89
C ASP A 164 2.85 -8.84 -5.13
N ASN A 165 2.56 -9.82 -4.30
CA ASN A 165 1.28 -10.51 -4.30
C ASN A 165 0.55 -10.39 -2.97
N VAL A 166 1.06 -9.54 -2.06
CA VAL A 166 0.48 -9.29 -0.73
C VAL A 166 0.81 -7.87 -0.31
N ASP A 167 -0.19 -7.05 -0.05
CA ASP A 167 0.02 -5.74 0.58
C ASP A 167 0.29 -5.92 2.08
N PRO A 168 1.45 -5.46 2.58
CA PRO A 168 1.83 -5.66 3.99
C PRO A 168 0.99 -4.83 4.97
N ASP A 169 0.32 -3.79 4.50
CA ASP A 169 -0.44 -2.87 5.36
C ASP A 169 -1.89 -3.31 5.61
N THR A 170 -2.30 -4.42 5.03
CA THR A 170 -3.64 -4.91 5.25
C THR A 170 -3.68 -5.81 6.47
N THR A 171 -3.98 -5.23 7.59
CA THR A 171 -4.33 -5.94 8.83
C THR A 171 -5.64 -6.72 8.70
N SER A 172 -6.40 -6.48 7.64
CA SER A 172 -7.64 -7.18 7.34
C SER A 172 -7.41 -8.20 6.26
N GLN A 173 -7.61 -9.43 6.65
CA GLN A 173 -8.02 -10.57 5.84
C GLN A 173 -7.88 -10.43 4.34
N ASN A 174 -6.75 -10.87 3.81
CA ASN A 174 -6.60 -11.12 2.40
C ASN A 174 -7.11 -9.95 1.52
N PRO A 175 -6.26 -8.99 1.20
CA PRO A 175 -6.63 -7.87 0.32
C PRO A 175 -6.97 -8.36 -1.08
N ASN A 176 -6.69 -9.61 -1.32
CA ASN A 176 -6.77 -10.24 -2.61
C ASN A 176 -8.20 -10.68 -2.90
N ASP A 177 -8.58 -10.61 -4.14
CA ASP A 177 -9.84 -11.15 -4.61
C ASP A 177 -9.84 -12.67 -4.44
N THR A 178 -10.72 -13.20 -3.61
CA THR A 178 -10.79 -14.63 -3.25
C THR A 178 -11.01 -15.56 -4.45
N ASN A 179 -11.35 -15.02 -5.61
CA ASN A 179 -11.49 -15.78 -6.83
C ASN A 179 -10.17 -16.03 -7.58
N PHE A 180 -9.08 -15.46 -7.08
CA PHE A 180 -7.76 -15.58 -7.69
C PHE A 180 -6.80 -16.38 -6.81
N THR A 181 -5.92 -17.11 -7.46
CA THR A 181 -4.78 -17.71 -6.78
C THR A 181 -3.78 -16.63 -6.40
N GLN A 182 -2.94 -16.91 -5.41
CA GLN A 182 -1.90 -15.99 -4.96
C GLN A 182 -0.97 -15.53 -6.10
N ARG A 183 -0.74 -16.39 -7.10
CA ARG A 183 0.03 -16.03 -8.29
C ARG A 183 -0.67 -15.02 -9.18
N GLN A 184 -1.99 -15.10 -9.30
CA GLN A 184 -2.81 -14.16 -10.11
C GLN A 184 -2.95 -12.79 -9.44
N GLU A 185 -2.66 -12.72 -8.14
CA GLU A 185 -2.63 -11.48 -7.38
C GLU A 185 -1.32 -10.70 -7.53
N TYR A 186 -0.36 -11.23 -8.27
CA TYR A 186 0.90 -10.53 -8.52
C TYR A 186 0.68 -9.28 -9.35
N GLY A 187 1.02 -8.14 -8.77
CA GLY A 187 0.80 -6.82 -9.36
C GLY A 187 1.65 -5.73 -8.71
N PRO A 188 1.46 -4.46 -9.09
CA PRO A 188 2.15 -3.36 -8.43
C PRO A 188 1.87 -3.33 -6.93
N ALA A 189 2.89 -3.05 -6.13
CA ALA A 189 2.71 -2.77 -4.70
C ALA A 189 2.11 -1.37 -4.51
N ILE A 190 1.34 -1.16 -3.44
CA ILE A 190 0.67 0.13 -3.17
C ILE A 190 1.65 1.31 -3.04
N TYR A 191 2.92 1.06 -2.77
CA TYR A 191 3.98 2.06 -2.69
C TYR A 191 4.94 2.05 -3.90
N ASP A 192 4.55 1.44 -5.02
CA ASP A 192 5.32 1.47 -6.28
C ASP A 192 5.38 2.87 -6.87
N GLN A 193 6.26 3.72 -6.37
CA GLN A 193 6.55 5.03 -6.96
C GLN A 193 7.55 4.88 -8.09
N ARG A 194 7.07 4.89 -9.33
CA ARG A 194 7.86 4.58 -10.53
C ARG A 194 9.01 5.54 -10.78
N HIS A 195 8.80 6.82 -10.52
CA HIS A 195 9.77 7.89 -10.75
C HIS A 195 9.81 8.79 -9.53
N ARG A 196 11.01 9.08 -9.04
CA ARG A 196 11.26 10.06 -7.99
C ARG A 196 12.48 10.89 -8.34
N PHE A 197 12.33 12.19 -8.29
CA PHE A 197 13.43 13.14 -8.45
C PHE A 197 13.52 14.06 -7.23
N VAL A 198 14.71 14.20 -6.68
CA VAL A 198 14.98 15.08 -5.54
C VAL A 198 16.15 15.98 -5.94
N LEU A 199 15.96 17.28 -5.79
CA LEU A 199 16.98 18.28 -5.97
C LEU A 199 17.15 19.05 -4.67
N SER A 200 18.34 19.09 -4.12
CA SER A 200 18.68 19.91 -2.96
C SER A 200 19.95 20.71 -3.22
N GLY A 201 20.03 21.89 -2.63
CA GLY A 201 21.21 22.70 -2.79
C GLY A 201 21.23 23.93 -1.90
N VAL A 202 22.41 24.50 -1.79
CA VAL A 202 22.67 25.75 -1.10
C VAL A 202 23.60 26.61 -1.93
N TYR A 203 23.26 27.88 -2.02
CA TYR A 203 24.11 28.91 -2.64
C TYR A 203 24.32 30.06 -1.68
N ILE A 204 25.57 30.47 -1.50
CA ILE A 204 25.95 31.61 -0.67
C ILE A 204 26.29 32.78 -1.60
N VAL A 205 25.54 33.88 -1.49
CA VAL A 205 25.87 35.11 -2.20
C VAL A 205 27.09 35.76 -1.52
N PRO A 206 28.26 35.81 -2.18
CA PRO A 206 29.52 36.14 -1.50
C PRO A 206 29.55 37.54 -0.86
N VAL A 207 28.95 38.52 -1.52
CA VAL A 207 28.98 39.95 -1.10
C VAL A 207 28.14 40.17 0.15
N VAL A 208 26.93 39.65 0.17
CA VAL A 208 25.96 39.89 1.25
C VAL A 208 25.87 38.76 2.26
N LYS A 209 26.62 37.67 2.03
CA LYS A 209 26.63 36.47 2.88
C LYS A 209 25.22 35.96 3.22
N VAL A 210 24.34 35.98 2.21
CA VAL A 210 22.99 35.41 2.29
C VAL A 210 23.02 33.99 1.74
N TYR A 211 22.46 33.04 2.47
CA TYR A 211 22.31 31.68 2.07
C TYR A 211 20.93 31.49 1.42
N PHE A 212 20.91 30.99 0.21
CA PHE A 212 19.71 30.51 -0.47
C PHE A 212 19.82 29.00 -0.61
N GLY A 213 18.80 28.30 -0.26
CA GLY A 213 18.80 26.87 -0.45
C GLY A 213 17.40 26.29 -0.41
N GLY A 214 17.32 24.98 -0.54
CA GLY A 214 16.04 24.30 -0.47
C GLY A 214 16.11 22.87 -0.98
N VAL A 215 14.94 22.23 -0.93
CA VAL A 215 14.71 20.89 -1.45
C VAL A 215 13.50 20.93 -2.37
N GLY A 216 13.65 20.36 -3.57
CA GLY A 216 12.55 20.06 -4.48
C GLY A 216 12.38 18.55 -4.56
N THR A 217 11.17 18.04 -4.34
CA THR A 217 10.81 16.62 -4.47
C THR A 217 9.71 16.47 -5.49
N PHE A 218 9.89 15.57 -6.45
CA PHE A 218 8.94 15.27 -7.51
C PHE A 218 8.82 13.75 -7.64
N GLY A 219 7.59 13.23 -7.60
CA GLY A 219 7.32 11.82 -7.68
C GLY A 219 6.14 11.50 -8.57
N SER A 220 6.16 10.34 -9.21
CA SER A 220 4.96 9.80 -9.88
C SER A 220 3.91 9.42 -8.86
N GLY A 221 2.65 9.37 -9.29
CA GLY A 221 1.55 8.95 -8.44
C GLY A 221 1.69 7.49 -7.99
N LEU A 222 1.25 7.24 -6.77
CA LEU A 222 1.20 5.90 -6.20
C LEU A 222 0.05 5.08 -6.78
N PRO A 223 0.16 3.74 -6.81
CA PRO A 223 -0.95 2.87 -7.17
C PRO A 223 -2.09 2.92 -6.15
N TYR A 224 -3.28 2.56 -6.59
CA TYR A 224 -4.39 2.22 -5.71
C TYR A 224 -5.21 1.09 -6.28
N ASN A 225 -5.87 0.33 -5.41
CA ASN A 225 -6.68 -0.81 -5.84
C ASN A 225 -8.03 -0.36 -6.40
N ILE A 226 -8.42 -0.96 -7.53
CA ILE A 226 -9.73 -0.72 -8.17
C ILE A 226 -10.66 -1.85 -7.75
N VAL A 227 -11.72 -1.48 -7.03
CA VAL A 227 -12.68 -2.43 -6.43
C VAL A 227 -14.11 -2.10 -6.83
N THR A 228 -14.99 -3.07 -6.70
CA THR A 228 -16.43 -2.85 -6.92
C THR A 228 -17.09 -2.03 -5.81
N GLY A 229 -16.49 -2.00 -4.61
CA GLY A 229 -17.08 -1.39 -3.42
C GLY A 229 -18.17 -2.24 -2.77
N THR A 230 -18.43 -3.43 -3.29
CA THR A 230 -19.41 -4.40 -2.79
C THR A 230 -18.80 -5.79 -2.77
N THR A 231 -19.33 -6.67 -1.93
CA THR A 231 -18.91 -8.09 -1.89
C THR A 231 -19.67 -8.87 -2.96
N ASN A 232 -19.09 -8.97 -4.13
CA ASN A 232 -19.71 -9.62 -5.29
C ASN A 232 -19.54 -11.14 -5.29
N SER A 233 -18.42 -11.63 -4.78
CA SER A 233 -18.15 -13.06 -4.65
C SER A 233 -18.97 -13.73 -3.56
N GLY A 234 -19.71 -12.96 -2.76
CA GLY A 234 -20.44 -13.43 -1.59
C GLY A 234 -19.53 -13.82 -0.43
N ASN A 235 -18.24 -13.51 -0.51
CA ASN A 235 -17.32 -13.71 0.60
C ASN A 235 -17.53 -12.63 1.66
N THR A 236 -17.68 -13.02 2.93
CA THR A 236 -17.94 -12.09 4.03
C THR A 236 -16.71 -11.31 4.50
N GLY A 237 -15.55 -11.54 3.88
CA GLY A 237 -14.26 -11.02 4.34
C GLY A 237 -13.84 -9.64 3.82
N GLY A 238 -14.64 -8.94 3.01
CA GLY A 238 -14.24 -7.60 2.56
C GLY A 238 -14.80 -7.17 1.20
N THR A 239 -14.59 -5.90 0.88
CA THR A 239 -15.01 -5.25 -0.38
C THR A 239 -13.88 -5.21 -1.41
N THR A 240 -13.05 -6.25 -1.45
CA THR A 240 -11.84 -6.32 -2.29
C THR A 240 -12.10 -6.90 -3.68
N ASP A 241 -13.33 -7.33 -3.96
CA ASP A 241 -13.70 -7.83 -5.29
C ASP A 241 -13.44 -6.78 -6.37
N ARG A 242 -12.75 -7.19 -7.43
CA ARG A 242 -12.38 -6.31 -8.53
C ARG A 242 -13.43 -6.37 -9.64
N PRO A 243 -13.70 -5.24 -10.31
CA PRO A 243 -14.70 -5.20 -11.38
C PRO A 243 -14.26 -5.99 -12.62
N VAL A 244 -15.26 -6.46 -13.36
CA VAL A 244 -15.06 -7.06 -14.69
C VAL A 244 -15.36 -5.97 -15.74
N ILE A 245 -14.33 -5.54 -16.46
CA ILE A 245 -14.43 -4.51 -17.49
C ILE A 245 -14.06 -5.15 -18.82
N ASN A 246 -14.93 -5.01 -19.83
CA ASN A 246 -14.74 -5.63 -21.14
C ASN A 246 -14.45 -7.15 -21.07
N GLY A 247 -15.08 -7.84 -20.14
CA GLY A 247 -14.93 -9.28 -19.95
C GLY A 247 -13.68 -9.73 -19.20
N ALA A 248 -12.83 -8.82 -18.77
CA ALA A 248 -11.62 -9.12 -17.99
C ALA A 248 -11.71 -8.51 -16.58
N VAL A 249 -11.23 -9.24 -15.58
CA VAL A 249 -11.08 -8.72 -14.22
C VAL A 249 -9.87 -7.80 -14.15
N ILE A 250 -10.04 -6.65 -13.56
CA ILE A 250 -8.95 -5.68 -13.37
C ILE A 250 -7.86 -6.27 -12.47
N GLY A 251 -6.61 -6.02 -12.81
CA GLY A 251 -5.46 -6.39 -11.96
C GLY A 251 -5.41 -5.63 -10.64
N ARG A 252 -4.70 -6.18 -9.65
CA ARG A 252 -4.48 -5.54 -8.36
C ARG A 252 -3.65 -4.26 -8.53
N ASP A 253 -4.02 -3.19 -7.83
CA ASP A 253 -3.29 -1.90 -7.74
C ASP A 253 -2.93 -1.28 -9.09
N THR A 254 -3.84 -1.40 -10.07
CA THR A 254 -3.66 -0.84 -11.42
C THR A 254 -4.11 0.60 -11.56
N GLY A 255 -4.87 1.14 -10.61
CA GLY A 255 -5.17 2.57 -10.53
C GLY A 255 -3.89 3.38 -10.28
N ARG A 256 -3.79 4.60 -10.82
CA ARG A 256 -2.64 5.49 -10.60
C ARG A 256 -3.12 6.86 -10.14
N GLY A 257 -2.58 7.30 -9.01
CA GLY A 257 -2.80 8.64 -8.49
C GLY A 257 -2.04 9.71 -9.30
N ASN A 258 -2.29 10.96 -8.97
CA ASN A 258 -1.56 12.08 -9.53
C ASN A 258 -0.12 12.15 -9.00
N GLY A 259 0.77 12.79 -9.75
CA GLY A 259 2.12 13.05 -9.29
C GLY A 259 2.14 13.92 -8.02
N GLN A 260 3.15 13.71 -7.21
CA GLN A 260 3.40 14.43 -5.97
C GLN A 260 4.63 15.30 -6.13
N TYR A 261 4.54 16.57 -5.74
CA TYR A 261 5.69 17.46 -5.75
C TYR A 261 5.61 18.53 -4.66
N SER A 262 6.76 18.81 -4.07
CA SER A 262 6.97 19.89 -3.13
C SER A 262 8.25 20.63 -3.45
N VAL A 263 8.25 21.94 -3.22
CA VAL A 263 9.44 22.76 -3.26
C VAL A 263 9.51 23.55 -1.95
N ASP A 264 10.59 23.36 -1.21
CA ASP A 264 10.78 23.83 0.16
C ASP A 264 12.05 24.71 0.22
N PRO A 265 11.97 25.98 -0.22
CA PRO A 265 13.11 26.89 -0.20
C PRO A 265 13.34 27.50 1.18
N PHE A 266 14.58 27.90 1.43
CA PHE A 266 14.92 28.74 2.56
C PHE A 266 15.88 29.87 2.17
N VAL A 267 15.84 30.93 2.98
CA VAL A 267 16.80 32.04 2.97
C VAL A 267 17.28 32.26 4.38
N SER A 268 18.59 32.35 4.58
CA SER A 268 19.14 32.69 5.89
C SER A 268 20.33 33.65 5.80
N ARG A 269 20.53 34.42 6.88
CA ARG A 269 21.68 35.31 7.04
C ARG A 269 22.09 35.43 8.49
N ALA A 270 23.39 35.27 8.73
CA ALA A 270 23.98 35.52 10.03
C ALA A 270 24.48 36.97 10.12
N PHE A 271 24.13 37.64 11.20
CA PHE A 271 24.53 39.02 11.54
C PHE A 271 25.47 38.96 12.76
N PRO A 272 26.76 39.32 12.59
CA PRO A 272 27.63 39.45 13.75
C PRO A 272 27.17 40.65 14.62
N LEU A 273 26.93 40.40 15.92
CA LEU A 273 26.42 41.42 16.86
C LEU A 273 27.54 41.99 17.73
N TYR A 274 28.45 41.17 18.23
CA TYR A 274 29.49 41.60 19.16
C TYR A 274 30.83 40.89 18.88
N ARG A 275 31.81 41.62 18.37
CA ARG A 275 33.23 41.23 18.14
C ARG A 275 33.38 39.79 17.60
N ASP A 276 32.51 39.36 16.70
CA ASP A 276 32.42 38.00 16.15
C ASP A 276 32.22 36.86 17.18
N ARG A 277 31.92 37.20 18.44
CA ARG A 277 31.63 36.26 19.51
C ARG A 277 30.13 35.94 19.62
N VAL A 278 29.30 36.88 19.21
CA VAL A 278 27.83 36.75 19.23
C VAL A 278 27.32 36.97 17.82
N ALA A 279 26.56 36.04 17.29
CA ALA A 279 25.91 36.16 16.00
C ALA A 279 24.41 35.88 16.12
N LEU A 280 23.61 36.66 15.39
CA LEU A 280 22.19 36.41 15.19
C LEU A 280 21.97 35.80 13.80
N ASP A 281 21.52 34.57 13.74
CA ASP A 281 21.13 33.91 12.49
C ASP A 281 19.61 34.03 12.32
N LEU A 282 19.19 34.68 11.24
CA LEU A 282 17.79 34.78 10.85
C LEU A 282 17.53 33.88 9.67
N ARG A 283 16.48 33.06 9.74
CA ARG A 283 16.11 32.15 8.66
C ARG A 283 14.60 32.17 8.42
N VAL A 284 14.24 32.17 7.15
CA VAL A 284 12.88 32.03 6.64
C VAL A 284 12.85 30.79 5.77
N GLU A 285 11.91 29.90 6.05
CA GLU A 285 11.66 28.69 5.30
C GLU A 285 10.21 28.65 4.83
N ALA A 286 10.00 28.11 3.65
CA ALA A 286 8.67 27.80 3.17
C ALA A 286 8.60 26.29 2.83
N PHE A 287 7.54 25.65 3.21
CA PHE A 287 7.25 24.26 2.87
C PHE A 287 6.11 24.24 1.87
N ASN A 288 6.25 23.44 0.82
CA ASN A 288 5.29 23.36 -0.28
C ASN A 288 4.94 24.76 -0.81
N VAL A 289 5.96 25.54 -1.16
CA VAL A 289 5.80 26.96 -1.57
C VAL A 289 4.85 27.10 -2.77
N LEU A 290 4.77 26.10 -3.63
CA LEU A 290 3.88 26.05 -4.78
C LEU A 290 2.40 25.82 -4.36
N ASN A 291 2.16 25.46 -3.11
CA ASN A 291 0.84 25.12 -2.56
C ASN A 291 0.12 24.04 -3.38
N HIS A 292 0.90 23.06 -3.87
CA HIS A 292 0.33 21.93 -4.58
C HIS A 292 -0.38 20.98 -3.63
N ALA A 293 -1.58 20.53 -4.01
CA ALA A 293 -2.32 19.54 -3.25
C ALA A 293 -1.79 18.14 -3.58
N ASN A 294 -0.93 17.61 -2.71
CA ASN A 294 -0.34 16.28 -2.85
C ASN A 294 -1.22 15.24 -2.18
N PHE A 295 -1.97 14.48 -2.98
CA PHE A 295 -2.82 13.40 -2.49
C PHE A 295 -2.07 12.06 -2.54
N VAL A 296 -2.23 11.26 -1.49
CA VAL A 296 -1.65 9.90 -1.39
C VAL A 296 -2.72 8.81 -1.43
N GLY A 297 -4.01 9.17 -1.32
CA GLY A 297 -5.14 8.27 -1.41
C GLY A 297 -6.12 8.68 -2.50
N TYR A 298 -6.72 7.68 -3.15
CA TYR A 298 -7.71 7.86 -4.21
C TYR A 298 -8.87 6.90 -4.02
N SER A 299 -10.07 7.31 -4.43
CA SER A 299 -11.25 6.45 -4.42
C SER A 299 -11.12 5.38 -5.50
N GLY A 300 -10.89 4.13 -5.10
CA GLY A 300 -10.83 2.99 -6.01
C GLY A 300 -12.18 2.37 -6.34
N THR A 301 -13.29 2.89 -5.82
CA THR A 301 -14.62 2.30 -6.02
C THR A 301 -15.12 2.55 -7.44
N TYR A 302 -14.98 1.56 -8.29
CA TYR A 302 -15.44 1.59 -9.69
C TYR A 302 -16.93 1.25 -9.83
N GLY A 303 -17.43 0.34 -8.99
CA GLY A 303 -18.77 -0.23 -9.08
C GLY A 303 -18.83 -1.50 -9.94
N ASN A 304 -20.04 -1.99 -10.18
CA ASN A 304 -20.30 -3.24 -10.91
C ASN A 304 -20.59 -3.03 -12.41
N GLY A 305 -20.59 -1.78 -12.87
CA GLY A 305 -20.88 -1.45 -14.27
C GLY A 305 -19.67 -1.61 -15.20
N GLN A 306 -19.88 -1.30 -16.48
CA GLN A 306 -18.80 -1.20 -17.47
C GLN A 306 -18.20 0.21 -17.54
N THR A 307 -18.79 1.17 -16.83
CA THR A 307 -18.31 2.55 -16.68
C THR A 307 -18.11 2.85 -15.21
N PRO A 308 -17.13 3.69 -14.86
CA PRO A 308 -16.85 4.00 -13.46
C PRO A 308 -18.02 4.72 -12.80
N GLY A 309 -18.23 4.40 -11.52
CA GLY A 309 -19.17 5.08 -10.66
C GLY A 309 -18.77 6.53 -10.35
N VAL A 310 -19.71 7.29 -9.80
CA VAL A 310 -19.44 8.67 -9.37
C VAL A 310 -18.33 8.69 -8.31
N GLY A 311 -17.33 9.56 -8.49
CA GLY A 311 -16.23 9.72 -7.56
C GLY A 311 -15.08 8.71 -7.74
N PHE A 312 -15.16 7.79 -8.72
CA PHE A 312 -14.01 6.92 -9.03
C PHE A 312 -12.79 7.76 -9.45
N GLY A 313 -11.62 7.41 -8.91
CA GLY A 313 -10.37 8.12 -9.17
C GLY A 313 -10.28 9.50 -8.51
N ALA A 314 -11.29 9.93 -7.76
CA ALA A 314 -11.24 11.19 -7.04
C ALA A 314 -10.23 11.10 -5.89
N PRO A 315 -9.44 12.17 -5.63
CA PRO A 315 -8.57 12.22 -4.47
C PRO A 315 -9.37 12.12 -3.18
N LEU A 316 -8.84 11.37 -2.22
CA LEU A 316 -9.37 11.36 -0.87
C LEU A 316 -8.81 12.56 -0.09
N VAL A 317 -9.68 13.26 0.62
CA VAL A 317 -9.30 14.39 1.47
C VAL A 317 -9.25 13.94 2.93
N GLY A 318 -8.23 14.39 3.66
CA GLY A 318 -8.06 14.05 5.08
C GLY A 318 -6.60 14.02 5.48
N VAL A 319 -6.34 14.04 6.80
CA VAL A 319 -4.98 14.14 7.37
C VAL A 319 -4.05 13.00 6.93
N THR A 320 -4.62 11.82 6.66
CA THR A 320 -3.86 10.62 6.24
C THR A 320 -3.79 10.45 4.73
N SER A 321 -4.57 11.21 3.97
CA SER A 321 -4.70 11.04 2.52
C SER A 321 -4.15 12.22 1.72
N GLN A 322 -3.71 13.27 2.40
CA GLN A 322 -3.15 14.48 1.79
C GLN A 322 -1.93 14.95 2.58
N LEU A 323 -0.85 15.29 1.88
CA LEU A 323 0.31 15.91 2.50
C LEU A 323 0.01 17.37 2.91
N PRO A 324 0.78 17.95 3.85
CA PRO A 324 0.52 19.29 4.36
C PRO A 324 0.46 20.38 3.27
N ALA A 325 -0.44 21.33 3.47
CA ALA A 325 -0.52 22.53 2.67
C ALA A 325 0.71 23.43 2.91
N ARG A 326 0.84 24.48 2.08
CA ARG A 326 1.92 25.45 2.24
C ARG A 326 1.96 26.02 3.66
N SER A 327 3.16 26.02 4.23
CA SER A 327 3.45 26.66 5.52
C SER A 327 4.76 27.43 5.45
N MET A 328 4.93 28.39 6.36
CA MET A 328 6.13 29.18 6.48
C MET A 328 6.63 29.15 7.92
N GLN A 329 7.94 29.12 8.09
CA GLN A 329 8.60 29.17 9.38
C GLN A 329 9.64 30.28 9.40
N PHE A 330 9.65 31.02 10.50
CA PHE A 330 10.65 32.04 10.80
C PHE A 330 11.45 31.56 12.01
N SER A 331 12.75 31.61 11.92
CA SER A 331 13.61 31.26 13.05
C SER A 331 14.69 32.35 13.28
N ALA A 332 15.00 32.56 14.55
CA ALA A 332 16.10 33.41 15.01
C ALA A 332 16.93 32.63 16.03
N LYS A 333 18.21 32.46 15.73
CA LYS A 333 19.16 31.76 16.61
C LYS A 333 20.29 32.71 17.00
N VAL A 334 20.52 32.81 18.29
CA VAL A 334 21.70 33.54 18.84
C VAL A 334 22.75 32.49 19.18
N SER A 335 23.96 32.64 18.64
CA SER A 335 25.14 31.84 18.99
C SER A 335 26.16 32.74 19.68
N PHE A 336 26.81 32.21 20.73
CA PHE A 336 27.77 32.90 21.56
C PHE A 336 28.90 31.97 21.99
#